data_58b6acde8368edc5684be05fd99948ad
#
_entry.id   58b6acde8368edc5684be05fd99948ad
#
_cell.length_a   1.000
_cell.length_b   1.000
_cell.length_c   1.000
_cell.angle_alpha   90.00
_cell.angle_beta   90.00
_cell.angle_gamma   90.00
#
_symmetry.space_group_name_H-M   'P 1'
#
loop_
_entity.id
_entity.type
_entity.pdbx_description
1 polymer ?
#
loop_
_entity_poly.entity_id
_entity_poly.type
_entity_poly.pdbx_seq_one_letter_code
_entity_poly.pdbx_strand_id
1 'polypeptide(L)'
;MHANPDTPPKWVRWLWEVDASEAAEKQEEGKGLGVGKIVRAGIALADDEGLEGVSVRKLAQRLGVSTMAAYRHISSRDEVIAAMVDVAFGPPPVLSDQSEDWAGGLRCWALAVHARYAAHPWLLDAP
;
A
#
# COMPACT_ATOMS: atom_id res chain seq x y z
N MET A 1 24.28 -15.26 10.15
CA MET A 1 22.84 -15.54 10.02
C MET A 1 22.44 -15.27 8.59
N HIS A 2 22.26 -16.32 7.81
CA HIS A 2 21.77 -16.17 6.46
C HIS A 2 20.23 -16.12 6.49
N ALA A 3 19.66 -15.04 5.98
CA ALA A 3 18.24 -15.00 5.70
C ALA A 3 17.96 -16.11 4.69
N ASN A 4 17.00 -16.99 4.99
CA ASN A 4 16.57 -18.01 4.05
C ASN A 4 16.03 -17.31 2.79
N PRO A 5 16.62 -17.55 1.60
CA PRO A 5 16.18 -16.89 0.37
C PRO A 5 14.73 -17.21 -0.01
N ASP A 6 14.15 -18.27 0.56
CA ASP A 6 12.77 -18.67 0.31
C ASP A 6 11.76 -18.03 1.27
N THR A 7 12.23 -17.25 2.25
CA THR A 7 11.32 -16.55 3.15
C THR A 7 10.99 -15.18 2.57
N PRO A 8 9.74 -14.95 2.14
CA PRO A 8 9.37 -13.65 1.61
C PRO A 8 9.59 -12.57 2.68
N PRO A 9 10.04 -11.38 2.29
CA PRO A 9 10.18 -10.25 3.20
C PRO A 9 8.86 -10.00 3.94
N LYS A 10 8.94 -9.48 5.16
CA LYS A 10 7.77 -9.25 6.02
C LYS A 10 6.67 -8.45 5.32
N TRP A 11 7.06 -7.49 4.47
CA TRP A 11 6.11 -6.68 3.71
C TRP A 11 5.31 -7.48 2.68
N VAL A 12 5.87 -8.56 2.12
CA VAL A 12 5.14 -9.45 1.20
C VAL A 12 4.04 -10.21 1.94
N ARG A 13 4.29 -10.60 3.20
CA ARG A 13 3.25 -11.21 4.03
C ARG A 13 2.09 -10.24 4.30
N TRP A 14 2.41 -8.96 4.48
CA TRP A 14 1.40 -7.93 4.68
C TRP A 14 0.47 -7.74 3.48
N LEU A 15 0.98 -7.93 2.25
CA LEU A 15 0.16 -7.87 1.04
C LEU A 15 -1.00 -8.88 1.08
N TRP A 16 -0.70 -10.10 1.49
CA TRP A 16 -1.73 -11.14 1.62
C TRP A 16 -2.68 -10.86 2.79
N GLU A 17 -2.16 -10.24 3.84
CA GLU A 17 -2.98 -9.83 4.99
C GLU A 17 -3.88 -8.64 4.65
N VAL A 18 -3.42 -7.72 3.80
CA VAL A 18 -4.23 -6.58 3.33
C VAL A 18 -5.38 -7.05 2.44
N ASP A 19 -5.12 -7.93 1.48
CA ASP A 19 -6.16 -8.52 0.64
C ASP A 19 -7.18 -9.34 1.45
N ALA A 20 -6.70 -10.09 2.44
CA ALA A 20 -7.57 -10.83 3.35
C ALA A 20 -8.34 -9.88 4.30
N SER A 21 -7.77 -8.71 4.64
CA SER A 21 -8.42 -7.77 5.54
C SER A 21 -9.50 -6.94 4.88
N GLU A 22 -9.42 -6.67 3.57
CA GLU A 22 -10.54 -6.04 2.85
C GLU A 22 -11.82 -6.89 2.90
N ALA A 23 -11.68 -8.21 2.90
CA ALA A 23 -12.80 -9.14 3.09
C ALA A 23 -13.23 -9.22 4.56
N ALA A 24 -12.31 -9.03 5.51
CA ALA A 24 -12.56 -9.08 6.95
C ALA A 24 -13.05 -7.73 7.52
N GLU A 25 -12.71 -6.61 6.88
CA GLU A 25 -13.07 -5.26 7.36
C GLU A 25 -14.56 -4.96 7.33
N LYS A 26 -15.33 -5.64 6.50
CA LYS A 26 -16.79 -5.59 6.57
C LYS A 26 -17.37 -6.26 7.85
N GLN A 27 -16.52 -6.97 8.61
CA GLN A 27 -16.93 -7.66 9.83
C GLN A 27 -16.26 -7.15 11.11
N GLU A 28 -15.24 -6.26 11.02
CA GLU A 28 -14.46 -5.82 12.18
C GLU A 28 -14.37 -4.30 12.36
N GLU A 29 -15.48 -3.59 12.24
CA GLU A 29 -15.58 -2.24 12.80
C GLU A 29 -15.47 -2.34 14.33
N GLY A 30 -14.26 -2.41 14.86
CA GLY A 30 -14.07 -2.37 16.31
C GLY A 30 -12.85 -3.08 16.89
N LYS A 31 -12.07 -3.82 16.12
CA LYS A 31 -10.90 -4.52 16.65
C LYS A 31 -9.58 -3.91 16.17
N GLY A 32 -8.95 -3.15 17.07
CA GLY A 32 -7.52 -2.96 17.12
C GLY A 32 -6.83 -2.32 15.90
N LEU A 33 -5.61 -1.84 16.15
CA LEU A 33 -4.70 -1.37 15.12
C LEU A 33 -4.21 -2.56 14.28
N GLY A 34 -4.41 -2.52 12.96
CA GLY A 34 -3.89 -3.49 12.02
C GLY A 34 -2.98 -2.83 10.98
N VAL A 35 -2.15 -3.64 10.31
CA VAL A 35 -1.26 -3.16 9.24
C VAL A 35 -2.05 -2.47 8.14
N GLY A 36 -3.20 -2.99 7.76
CA GLY A 36 -4.07 -2.39 6.75
C GLY A 36 -4.51 -0.97 7.10
N LYS A 37 -4.85 -0.71 8.36
CA LYS A 37 -5.19 0.64 8.84
C LYS A 37 -4.00 1.59 8.77
N ILE A 38 -2.80 1.12 9.12
CA ILE A 38 -1.56 1.91 9.05
C ILE A 38 -1.25 2.27 7.60
N VAL A 39 -1.33 1.33 6.68
CA VAL A 39 -1.08 1.56 5.25
C VAL A 39 -2.09 2.55 4.66
N ARG A 40 -3.37 2.43 4.97
CA ARG A 40 -4.39 3.38 4.50
C ARG A 40 -4.21 4.78 5.08
N ALA A 41 -3.88 4.87 6.35
CA ALA A 41 -3.55 6.16 6.97
C ALA A 41 -2.31 6.78 6.31
N GLY A 42 -1.32 5.97 5.97
CA GLY A 42 -0.13 6.39 5.23
C GLY A 42 -0.45 6.93 3.83
N ILE A 43 -1.28 6.23 3.07
CA ILE A 43 -1.74 6.66 1.75
C ILE A 43 -2.49 7.99 1.84
N ALA A 44 -3.43 8.10 2.77
CA ALA A 44 -4.18 9.34 2.98
C ALA A 44 -3.27 10.51 3.37
N LEU A 45 -2.28 10.26 4.23
CA LEU A 45 -1.31 11.26 4.64
C LEU A 45 -0.40 11.69 3.47
N ALA A 46 0.04 10.74 2.63
CA ALA A 46 0.83 11.04 1.43
C ALA A 46 0.01 11.79 0.36
N ASP A 47 -1.27 11.48 0.22
CA ASP A 47 -2.17 12.22 -0.67
C ASP A 47 -2.34 13.68 -0.23
N ASP A 48 -2.36 13.94 1.07
CA ASP A 48 -2.53 15.28 1.64
C ASP A 48 -1.22 16.07 1.67
N GLU A 49 -0.10 15.46 2.07
CA GLU A 49 1.15 16.16 2.41
C GLU A 49 2.35 15.72 1.54
N GLY A 50 2.16 14.76 0.64
CA GLY A 50 3.25 14.12 -0.09
C GLY A 50 3.98 13.07 0.74
N LEU A 51 4.87 12.34 0.09
CA LEU A 51 5.61 11.24 0.73
C LEU A 51 6.51 11.70 1.88
N GLU A 52 7.05 12.91 1.80
CA GLU A 52 7.85 13.54 2.86
C GLU A 52 7.06 13.74 4.16
N GLY A 53 5.74 13.90 4.07
CA GLY A 53 4.86 14.04 5.21
C GLY A 53 4.60 12.74 5.98
N VAL A 54 4.96 11.59 5.41
CA VAL A 54 4.73 10.29 6.03
C VAL A 54 5.83 9.98 7.04
N SER A 55 5.44 9.86 8.31
CA SER A 55 6.31 9.40 9.40
C SER A 55 5.51 8.51 10.35
N VAL A 56 6.21 7.62 11.06
CA VAL A 56 5.56 6.75 12.04
C VAL A 56 4.86 7.56 13.13
N ARG A 57 5.45 8.67 13.54
CA ARG A 57 4.84 9.60 14.50
C ARG A 57 3.51 10.18 14.00
N LYS A 58 3.47 10.67 12.77
CA LYS A 58 2.25 11.23 12.17
C LYS A 58 1.19 10.16 11.94
N LEU A 59 1.60 8.96 11.54
CA LEU A 59 0.70 7.81 11.42
C LEU A 59 0.06 7.46 12.75
N ALA A 60 0.85 7.39 13.81
CA ALA A 60 0.35 7.12 15.15
C ALA A 60 -0.63 8.21 15.63
N GLN A 61 -0.33 9.48 15.39
CA GLN A 61 -1.23 10.60 15.70
C GLN A 61 -2.55 10.49 14.95
N ARG A 62 -2.50 10.20 13.65
CA ARG A 62 -3.69 10.06 12.80
C ARG A 62 -4.57 8.89 13.23
N LEU A 63 -3.98 7.82 13.71
CA LEU A 63 -4.66 6.62 14.19
C LEU A 63 -5.09 6.71 15.66
N GLY A 64 -4.68 7.74 16.38
CA GLY A 64 -5.00 7.92 17.79
C GLY A 64 -4.32 6.90 18.71
N VAL A 65 -3.13 6.44 18.33
CA VAL A 65 -2.31 5.47 19.09
C VAL A 65 -0.95 6.04 19.43
N SER A 66 -0.24 5.40 20.35
CA SER A 66 1.14 5.74 20.66
C SER A 66 2.09 5.30 19.53
N THR A 67 3.22 5.96 19.41
CA THR A 67 4.29 5.58 18.47
C THR A 67 4.76 4.14 18.73
N MET A 68 4.86 3.74 20.01
CA MET A 68 5.20 2.37 20.39
C MET A 68 4.19 1.34 19.92
N ALA A 69 2.89 1.66 19.99
CA ALA A 69 1.84 0.79 19.46
C ALA A 69 1.95 0.62 17.94
N ALA A 70 2.28 1.69 17.22
CA ALA A 70 2.53 1.62 15.79
C ALA A 70 3.74 0.73 15.47
N TYR A 71 4.85 0.87 16.20
CA TYR A 71 6.06 0.05 16.00
C TYR A 71 5.89 -1.44 16.32
N ARG A 72 4.84 -1.83 17.01
CA ARG A 72 4.50 -3.26 17.18
C ARG A 72 4.07 -3.92 15.88
N HIS A 73 3.52 -3.15 14.95
CA HIS A 73 3.00 -3.64 13.67
C HIS A 73 3.94 -3.39 12.50
N ILE A 74 4.82 -2.40 12.60
CA ILE A 74 5.75 -1.98 11.56
C ILE A 74 7.17 -1.90 12.12
N SER A 75 8.15 -2.19 11.28
CA SER A 75 9.56 -2.14 11.69
C SER A 75 10.21 -0.80 11.35
N SER A 76 9.79 -0.17 10.26
CA SER A 76 10.37 1.09 9.78
C SER A 76 9.40 1.86 8.89
N ARG A 77 9.71 3.14 8.67
CA ARG A 77 9.01 3.99 7.71
C ARG A 77 9.10 3.43 6.29
N ASP A 78 10.27 2.96 5.87
CA ASP A 78 10.50 2.44 4.52
C ASP A 78 9.62 1.21 4.23
N GLU A 79 9.42 0.38 5.23
CA GLU A 79 8.53 -0.77 5.15
C GLU A 79 7.07 -0.37 4.93
N VAL A 80 6.62 0.68 5.60
CA VAL A 80 5.27 1.25 5.39
C VAL A 80 5.14 1.82 4.00
N ILE A 81 6.13 2.58 3.52
CA ILE A 81 6.11 3.16 2.18
C ILE A 81 6.06 2.07 1.11
N ALA A 82 6.84 1.00 1.25
CA ALA A 82 6.79 -0.13 0.33
C ALA A 82 5.38 -0.75 0.25
N ALA A 83 4.74 -0.94 1.39
CA ALA A 83 3.37 -1.45 1.44
C ALA A 83 2.35 -0.45 0.85
N MET A 84 2.52 0.85 1.10
CA MET A 84 1.69 1.90 0.52
C MET A 84 1.77 1.93 -1.01
N VAL A 85 2.98 1.84 -1.56
CA VAL A 85 3.21 1.80 -3.01
C VAL A 85 2.47 0.63 -3.63
N ASP A 86 2.61 -0.55 -3.04
CA ASP A 86 1.98 -1.75 -3.56
C ASP A 86 0.45 -1.67 -3.53
N VAL A 87 -0.13 -1.22 -2.44
CA VAL A 87 -1.59 -1.04 -2.30
C VAL A 87 -2.11 0.05 -3.24
N ALA A 88 -1.44 1.20 -3.30
CA ALA A 88 -1.86 2.32 -4.15
C ALA A 88 -1.72 2.01 -5.63
N PHE A 89 -0.67 1.29 -6.03
CA PHE A 89 -0.48 0.85 -7.40
C PHE A 89 -1.49 -0.23 -7.78
N GLY A 90 -1.81 -1.12 -6.86
CA GLY A 90 -2.77 -2.20 -7.04
C GLY A 90 -2.28 -3.29 -8.00
N PRO A 91 -3.13 -4.26 -8.31
CA PRO A 91 -2.79 -5.33 -9.24
C PRO A 91 -2.54 -4.77 -10.65
N PRO A 92 -1.69 -5.44 -11.46
CA PRO A 92 -1.47 -5.02 -12.84
C PRO A 92 -2.81 -5.01 -13.59
N PRO A 93 -3.02 -4.01 -14.48
CA PRO A 93 -4.20 -3.99 -15.32
C PRO A 93 -4.26 -5.26 -16.17
N VAL A 94 -5.41 -5.92 -16.18
CA VAL A 94 -5.62 -7.09 -17.03
C VAL A 94 -5.73 -6.61 -18.47
N LEU A 95 -4.79 -7.04 -19.30
CA LEU A 95 -4.95 -6.91 -20.74
C LEU A 95 -6.04 -7.93 -21.14
N SER A 96 -7.21 -7.43 -21.48
CA SER A 96 -8.29 -8.32 -21.91
C SER A 96 -7.89 -9.06 -23.17
N ASP A 97 -8.03 -10.38 -23.18
CA ASP A 97 -7.85 -11.23 -24.38
C ASP A 97 -8.81 -10.86 -25.53
N GLN A 98 -9.71 -9.90 -25.28
CA GLN A 98 -10.71 -9.46 -26.24
C GLN A 98 -10.24 -8.32 -27.17
N SER A 99 -9.05 -7.79 -26.96
CA SER A 99 -8.49 -6.86 -27.93
C SER A 99 -7.72 -7.65 -28.99
N GLU A 100 -8.30 -7.83 -30.13
CA GLU A 100 -7.61 -8.33 -31.35
C GLU A 100 -6.45 -7.40 -31.75
N ASP A 101 -6.34 -6.25 -31.08
CA ASP A 101 -5.36 -5.20 -31.33
C ASP A 101 -4.48 -4.99 -30.07
N TRP A 102 -3.20 -5.39 -30.16
CA TRP A 102 -2.21 -5.15 -29.12
C TRP A 102 -2.05 -3.66 -28.77
N ALA A 103 -2.21 -2.77 -29.75
CA ALA A 103 -2.11 -1.32 -29.55
C ALA A 103 -3.25 -0.79 -28.66
N GLY A 104 -4.46 -1.31 -28.83
CA GLY A 104 -5.59 -1.01 -27.95
C GLY A 104 -5.37 -1.51 -26.53
N GLY A 105 -4.85 -2.72 -26.36
CA GLY A 105 -4.48 -3.27 -25.07
C GLY A 105 -3.40 -2.44 -24.35
N LEU A 106 -2.37 -2.05 -25.07
CA LEU A 106 -1.30 -1.20 -24.53
C LEU A 106 -1.82 0.19 -24.12
N ARG A 107 -2.72 0.76 -24.91
CA ARG A 107 -3.39 2.05 -24.58
C ARG A 107 -4.18 1.94 -23.28
N CYS A 108 -4.99 0.90 -23.13
CA CYS A 108 -5.76 0.66 -21.92
C CYS A 108 -4.84 0.50 -20.69
N TRP A 109 -3.77 -0.25 -20.84
CA TRP A 109 -2.78 -0.41 -19.79
C TRP A 109 -2.13 0.92 -19.40
N ALA A 110 -1.68 1.70 -20.38
CA ALA A 110 -1.05 2.99 -20.15
C ALA A 110 -2.01 3.99 -19.46
N LEU A 111 -3.27 4.02 -19.86
CA LEU A 111 -4.29 4.86 -19.23
C LEU A 111 -4.57 4.42 -17.79
N ALA A 112 -4.61 3.11 -17.52
CA ALA A 112 -4.80 2.59 -16.17
C ALA A 112 -3.62 2.94 -15.25
N VAL A 113 -2.40 2.81 -15.72
CA VAL A 113 -1.19 3.22 -15.00
C VAL A 113 -1.18 4.72 -14.76
N HIS A 114 -1.47 5.51 -15.78
CA HIS A 114 -1.57 6.97 -15.64
C HIS A 114 -2.60 7.39 -14.60
N ALA A 115 -3.77 6.74 -14.58
CA ALA A 115 -4.81 7.02 -13.60
C ALA A 115 -4.34 6.78 -12.15
N ARG A 116 -3.52 5.77 -11.91
CA ARG A 116 -2.95 5.49 -10.59
C ARG A 116 -1.98 6.58 -10.13
N TYR A 117 -1.09 7.03 -11.00
CA TYR A 117 -0.19 8.15 -10.72
C TYR A 117 -0.95 9.48 -10.53
N ALA A 118 -2.01 9.69 -11.28
CA ALA A 118 -2.86 10.87 -11.11
C ALA A 118 -3.63 10.86 -9.78
N ALA A 119 -4.09 9.68 -9.34
CA ALA A 119 -4.76 9.52 -8.05
C ALA A 119 -3.79 9.69 -6.85
N HIS A 120 -2.55 9.24 -7.01
CA HIS A 120 -1.54 9.25 -5.98
C HIS A 120 -0.21 9.81 -6.52
N PRO A 121 -0.09 11.15 -6.67
CA PRO A 121 1.10 11.77 -7.26
C PRO A 121 2.42 11.46 -6.54
N TRP A 122 2.36 11.19 -5.24
CA TRP A 122 3.51 10.81 -4.43
C TRP A 122 4.18 9.48 -4.87
N LEU A 123 3.49 8.67 -5.68
CA LEU A 123 4.07 7.45 -6.27
C LEU A 123 5.28 7.76 -7.17
N LEU A 124 5.36 8.96 -7.73
CA LEU A 124 6.50 9.39 -8.54
C LEU A 124 7.76 9.62 -7.70
N ASP A 125 7.61 9.92 -6.42
CA ASP A 125 8.70 10.18 -5.50
C ASP A 125 9.09 8.93 -4.68
N ALA A 126 8.35 7.85 -4.85
CA ALA A 126 8.62 6.61 -4.14
C ALA A 126 9.92 5.95 -4.67
N PRO A 127 10.75 5.40 -3.76
CA PRO A 127 12.00 4.74 -4.14
C PRO A 127 11.79 3.45 -4.91
#